data_98f98b6bc5b3ec126f9febd5e285883e
#
_entry.id   98f98b6bc5b3ec126f9febd5e285883e
#
_cell.length_a   1.000
_cell.length_b   1.000
_cell.length_c   1.000
_cell.angle_alpha   90.00
_cell.angle_beta   90.00
_cell.angle_gamma   90.00
#
_symmetry.space_group_name_H-M   'P 1'
#
loop_
_entity.id
_entity.type
_entity.pdbx_description
1 polymer ?
#
loop_
_entity_poly.entity_id
_entity_poly.type
_entity_poly.pdbx_seq_one_letter_code
_entity_poly.pdbx_strand_id
1 'polypeptide(L)'
;MTSRRSRPTRKGALKSPKDSASNPHGFWQRLLPLNWSLWPTEARLLLSLTAIWCVAGLLVLASASWWVAAREQGEGAYYLKRQLVWMVASWSLMTFVASTTLRRWLKIAGPGLWIGCLMVAATLVMGTTVNGASRWLVIGPIQIQPSELIKPFVVLQAANLFAHWKRNALDQKLLWLSSFAILVLLILKQPNLSTASLIGLLIWLMAFSAGLPLLQLFGTALAGGMLGISSILINEYQRIRVISFLNPWNDPQGDGYQLIQSLLAIGSGGIFGQGFGLSTQKLQYLPIQSTDFIFAVYAEEF
;
A
#
# COMPACT_ATOMS: atom_id res chain seq x y z
N MET A 1 29.87 -80.37 3.23
CA MET A 1 30.53 -79.44 4.16
C MET A 1 29.87 -78.04 3.95
N THR A 2 28.91 -77.78 4.76
CA THR A 2 28.04 -76.59 4.62
C THR A 2 28.31 -75.59 5.77
N SER A 3 28.91 -74.48 5.44
CA SER A 3 29.21 -73.41 6.40
C SER A 3 27.98 -72.51 6.55
N ARG A 4 27.30 -72.51 7.71
CA ARG A 4 26.26 -71.55 8.13
C ARG A 4 26.93 -70.30 8.60
N ARG A 5 26.73 -69.15 7.89
CA ARG A 5 27.02 -67.82 8.38
C ARG A 5 25.83 -67.28 9.15
N SER A 6 26.04 -67.02 10.44
CA SER A 6 25.11 -66.35 11.35
C SER A 6 24.99 -64.87 11.01
N ARG A 7 23.74 -64.37 10.87
CA ARG A 7 23.42 -62.91 10.78
C ARG A 7 23.38 -62.29 12.18
N PRO A 8 23.95 -61.10 12.39
CA PRO A 8 23.76 -60.35 13.64
C PRO A 8 22.42 -59.64 13.60
N THR A 9 21.60 -59.89 14.61
CA THR A 9 20.34 -59.16 14.90
C THR A 9 20.64 -57.78 15.42
N ARG A 10 20.36 -56.76 14.60
CA ARG A 10 20.40 -55.34 14.98
C ARG A 10 19.09 -54.99 15.67
N LYS A 11 19.05 -55.00 17.02
CA LYS A 11 17.97 -54.40 17.83
C LYS A 11 18.01 -52.92 17.68
N GLY A 12 17.21 -52.35 16.75
CA GLY A 12 16.93 -50.92 16.69
C GLY A 12 15.93 -50.57 17.79
N ALA A 13 16.37 -49.85 18.79
CA ALA A 13 15.49 -49.27 19.79
C ALA A 13 14.60 -48.22 19.11
N LEU A 14 13.32 -48.52 19.01
CA LEU A 14 12.28 -47.56 18.68
C LEU A 14 12.22 -46.49 19.81
N LYS A 15 12.74 -45.28 19.53
CA LYS A 15 12.53 -44.15 20.38
C LYS A 15 11.04 -43.82 20.42
N SER A 16 10.48 -43.83 21.61
CA SER A 16 9.12 -43.43 21.93
C SER A 16 8.83 -41.97 21.51
N PRO A 17 7.67 -41.65 20.92
CA PRO A 17 7.33 -40.28 20.50
C PRO A 17 6.70 -39.49 21.66
N LYS A 18 7.28 -39.53 22.87
CA LYS A 18 6.70 -38.90 24.06
C LYS A 18 7.51 -37.72 24.62
N ASP A 19 8.46 -37.16 23.95
CA ASP A 19 9.20 -35.98 24.42
C ASP A 19 9.08 -34.76 23.48
N SER A 20 7.87 -34.47 22.99
CA SER A 20 7.55 -33.12 22.52
C SER A 20 6.85 -32.33 23.64
N ALA A 21 7.54 -32.20 24.78
CA ALA A 21 7.16 -31.19 25.74
C ALA A 21 7.13 -29.84 25.04
N SER A 22 5.98 -29.24 24.99
CA SER A 22 5.71 -27.89 24.44
C SER A 22 6.66 -26.88 25.09
N ASN A 23 7.75 -26.58 24.40
CA ASN A 23 8.67 -25.53 24.80
C ASN A 23 7.93 -24.19 24.57
N PRO A 24 7.50 -23.48 25.63
CA PRO A 24 6.75 -22.21 25.48
C PRO A 24 7.57 -21.15 24.73
N HIS A 25 8.90 -21.27 24.73
CA HIS A 25 9.77 -20.41 23.92
C HIS A 25 9.63 -20.66 22.40
N GLY A 26 9.18 -21.84 21.97
CA GLY A 26 8.97 -22.16 20.55
C GLY A 26 7.78 -21.44 19.92
N PHE A 27 6.78 -21.03 20.71
CA PHE A 27 5.64 -20.28 20.22
C PHE A 27 6.03 -18.83 19.87
N TRP A 28 6.74 -18.15 20.74
CA TRP A 28 7.22 -16.78 20.51
C TRP A 28 8.29 -16.70 19.46
N GLN A 29 9.17 -17.72 19.34
CA GLN A 29 10.16 -17.82 18.26
C GLN A 29 9.51 -18.06 16.87
N ARG A 30 8.29 -18.58 16.83
CA ARG A 30 7.52 -18.71 15.57
C ARG A 30 6.74 -17.44 15.21
N LEU A 31 6.39 -16.62 16.19
CA LEU A 31 5.69 -15.35 16.01
C LEU A 31 6.62 -14.19 15.66
N LEU A 32 7.89 -14.28 16.07
CA LEU A 32 8.91 -13.31 15.71
C LEU A 32 9.88 -13.99 14.75
N PRO A 33 9.81 -13.73 13.44
CA PRO A 33 10.80 -14.22 12.47
C PRO A 33 12.13 -13.43 12.65
N LEU A 34 12.59 -13.28 13.88
CA LEU A 34 13.77 -12.51 14.26
C LEU A 34 15.10 -13.26 14.08
N ASN A 35 15.09 -14.47 13.50
CA ASN A 35 16.33 -15.07 13.00
C ASN A 35 16.73 -14.40 11.69
N TRP A 36 17.15 -13.13 11.81
CA TRP A 36 17.68 -12.29 10.74
C TRP A 36 18.69 -13.01 9.86
N SER A 37 19.49 -13.91 10.46
CA SER A 37 20.50 -14.71 9.76
C SER A 37 19.91 -15.73 8.77
N LEU A 38 18.65 -16.16 8.97
CA LEU A 38 17.96 -17.13 8.10
C LEU A 38 17.26 -16.50 6.89
N TRP A 39 17.19 -15.17 6.85
CA TRP A 39 16.55 -14.47 5.75
C TRP A 39 17.48 -14.36 4.54
N PRO A 40 16.96 -14.46 3.31
CA PRO A 40 17.71 -14.16 2.10
C PRO A 40 18.32 -12.75 2.14
N THR A 41 19.47 -12.57 1.52
CA THR A 41 20.19 -11.28 1.52
C THR A 41 19.34 -10.14 0.98
N GLU A 42 18.55 -10.43 -0.06
CA GLU A 42 17.63 -9.49 -0.71
C GLU A 42 16.52 -9.02 0.26
N ALA A 43 15.95 -9.95 1.03
CA ALA A 43 14.93 -9.62 2.02
C ALA A 43 15.49 -8.77 3.17
N ARG A 44 16.71 -9.08 3.62
CA ARG A 44 17.41 -8.27 4.64
C ARG A 44 17.72 -6.86 4.14
N LEU A 45 18.21 -6.75 2.90
CA LEU A 45 18.48 -5.46 2.27
C LEU A 45 17.20 -4.63 2.14
N LEU A 46 16.13 -5.22 1.63
CA LEU A 46 14.83 -4.55 1.50
C LEU A 46 14.31 -4.04 2.85
N LEU A 47 14.39 -4.86 3.89
CA LEU A 47 13.93 -4.49 5.23
C LEU A 47 14.80 -3.39 5.84
N SER A 48 16.13 -3.46 5.66
CA SER A 48 17.06 -2.41 6.12
C SER A 48 16.79 -1.08 5.44
N LEU A 49 16.61 -1.08 4.11
CA LEU A 49 16.26 0.12 3.36
C LEU A 49 14.92 0.69 3.79
N THR A 50 13.92 -0.18 4.01
CA THR A 50 12.61 0.25 4.52
C THR A 50 12.74 0.91 5.90
N ALA A 51 13.55 0.34 6.80
CA ALA A 51 13.80 0.92 8.13
C ALA A 51 14.47 2.30 8.03
N ILE A 52 15.49 2.44 7.17
CA ILE A 52 16.17 3.71 6.91
C ILE A 52 15.18 4.75 6.39
N TRP A 53 14.35 4.40 5.41
CA TRP A 53 13.32 5.28 4.88
C TRP A 53 12.27 5.68 5.93
N CYS A 54 11.87 4.75 6.81
CA CYS A 54 10.97 5.07 7.91
C CYS A 54 11.58 6.08 8.88
N VAL A 55 12.85 5.91 9.24
CA VAL A 55 13.57 6.86 10.11
C VAL A 55 13.71 8.22 9.44
N ALA A 56 14.16 8.26 8.18
CA ALA A 56 14.24 9.50 7.40
C ALA A 56 12.88 10.20 7.32
N GLY A 57 11.81 9.46 7.03
CA GLY A 57 10.45 9.98 6.99
C GLY A 57 9.98 10.57 8.32
N LEU A 58 10.35 9.96 9.46
CA LEU A 58 10.04 10.51 10.79
C LEU A 58 10.78 11.83 11.05
N LEU A 59 12.04 11.95 10.65
CA LEU A 59 12.82 13.18 10.80
C LEU A 59 12.20 14.31 9.96
N VAL A 60 11.85 14.03 8.70
CA VAL A 60 11.19 15.00 7.82
C VAL A 60 9.83 15.40 8.36
N LEU A 61 9.02 14.42 8.82
CA LEU A 61 7.72 14.69 9.42
C LEU A 61 7.86 15.57 10.68
N ALA A 62 8.84 15.27 11.53
CA ALA A 62 9.10 16.09 12.72
C ALA A 62 9.35 17.56 12.34
N SER A 63 10.21 17.81 11.32
CA SER A 63 10.46 19.17 10.84
C SER A 63 9.22 19.82 10.23
N ALA A 64 8.56 19.12 9.30
CA ALA A 64 7.43 19.66 8.54
C ALA A 64 6.18 19.92 9.40
N SER A 65 5.95 19.13 10.45
CA SER A 65 4.70 19.18 11.22
C SER A 65 4.80 19.89 12.57
N TRP A 66 6.00 20.13 13.09
CA TRP A 66 6.20 20.64 14.45
C TRP A 66 5.43 21.94 14.73
N TRP A 67 5.57 22.90 13.85
CA TRP A 67 4.97 24.22 14.01
C TRP A 67 3.43 24.18 13.88
N VAL A 68 2.93 23.45 12.89
CA VAL A 68 1.47 23.29 12.69
C VAL A 68 0.86 22.52 13.85
N ALA A 69 1.49 21.44 14.31
CA ALA A 69 1.01 20.66 15.44
C ALA A 69 0.97 21.48 16.74
N ALA A 70 2.00 22.30 17.00
CA ALA A 70 2.02 23.18 18.16
C ALA A 70 0.88 24.18 18.13
N ARG A 71 0.51 24.71 16.96
CA ARG A 71 -0.54 25.69 16.80
C ARG A 71 -1.95 25.08 16.84
N GLU A 72 -2.16 23.94 16.17
CA GLU A 72 -3.47 23.31 16.02
C GLU A 72 -3.84 22.42 17.22
N GLN A 73 -2.85 21.71 17.78
CA GLN A 73 -3.05 20.69 18.81
C GLN A 73 -2.42 21.10 20.16
N GLY A 74 -1.76 22.26 20.24
CA GLY A 74 -1.06 22.72 21.45
C GLY A 74 0.25 21.96 21.75
N GLU A 75 0.61 20.95 20.96
CA GLU A 75 1.81 20.13 21.16
C GLU A 75 2.53 19.87 19.83
N GLY A 76 3.77 20.37 19.66
CA GLY A 76 4.53 20.21 18.41
C GLY A 76 4.83 18.76 18.03
N ALA A 77 4.96 17.85 19.00
CA ALA A 77 5.23 16.44 18.76
C ALA A 77 3.98 15.59 18.44
N TYR A 78 2.77 16.18 18.37
CA TYR A 78 1.52 15.43 18.22
C TYR A 78 1.51 14.49 17.00
N TYR A 79 1.81 15.02 15.79
CA TYR A 79 1.82 14.20 14.58
C TYR A 79 2.95 13.17 14.58
N LEU A 80 4.11 13.49 15.14
CA LEU A 80 5.23 12.56 15.30
C LEU A 80 4.86 11.38 16.22
N LYS A 81 4.27 11.64 17.38
CA LYS A 81 3.79 10.59 18.30
C LYS A 81 2.76 9.68 17.64
N ARG A 82 1.81 10.28 16.94
CA ARG A 82 0.79 9.53 16.20
C ARG A 82 1.41 8.64 15.11
N GLN A 83 2.39 9.16 14.37
CA GLN A 83 3.09 8.40 13.34
C GLN A 83 3.91 7.25 13.93
N LEU A 84 4.56 7.43 15.08
CA LEU A 84 5.28 6.36 15.77
C LEU A 84 4.35 5.21 16.18
N VAL A 85 3.17 5.51 16.71
CA VAL A 85 2.17 4.49 17.04
C VAL A 85 1.76 3.68 15.80
N TRP A 86 1.44 4.37 14.70
CA TRP A 86 1.08 3.71 13.46
C TRP A 86 2.24 2.93 12.84
N MET A 87 3.47 3.41 12.97
CA MET A 87 4.66 2.71 12.51
C MET A 87 4.86 1.40 13.26
N VAL A 88 4.76 1.41 14.60
CA VAL A 88 4.85 0.19 15.42
C VAL A 88 3.74 -0.80 15.04
N ALA A 89 2.51 -0.33 14.88
CA ALA A 89 1.39 -1.17 14.45
C ALA A 89 1.64 -1.78 13.05
N SER A 90 2.15 -0.99 12.11
CA SER A 90 2.46 -1.43 10.74
C SER A 90 3.59 -2.45 10.71
N TRP A 91 4.67 -2.25 11.48
CA TRP A 91 5.76 -3.21 11.59
C TRP A 91 5.31 -4.52 12.24
N SER A 92 4.44 -4.44 13.25
CA SER A 92 3.82 -5.62 13.87
C SER A 92 2.96 -6.39 12.88
N LEU A 93 2.13 -5.70 12.10
CA LEU A 93 1.31 -6.31 11.04
C LEU A 93 2.18 -6.93 9.95
N MET A 94 3.24 -6.23 9.52
CA MET A 94 4.18 -6.75 8.51
C MET A 94 4.84 -8.04 8.97
N THR A 95 5.32 -8.11 10.22
CA THR A 95 5.94 -9.32 10.78
C THR A 95 4.91 -10.45 10.90
N PHE A 96 3.67 -10.17 11.28
CA PHE A 96 2.58 -11.13 11.29
C PHE A 96 2.29 -11.68 9.89
N VAL A 97 2.18 -10.82 8.88
CA VAL A 97 1.96 -11.22 7.49
C VAL A 97 3.12 -12.07 6.98
N ALA A 98 4.37 -11.65 7.22
CA ALA A 98 5.57 -12.36 6.82
C ALA A 98 5.73 -13.74 7.49
N SER A 99 5.20 -13.91 8.71
CA SER A 99 5.23 -15.19 9.43
C SER A 99 4.19 -16.20 8.94
N THR A 100 3.20 -15.75 8.17
CA THR A 100 2.13 -16.60 7.66
C THR A 100 2.45 -17.14 6.27
N THR A 101 2.00 -18.37 5.98
CA THR A 101 2.23 -19.01 4.68
C THR A 101 1.39 -18.36 3.57
N LEU A 102 1.98 -18.15 2.40
CA LEU A 102 1.31 -17.60 1.22
C LEU A 102 0.00 -18.36 0.89
N ARG A 103 0.00 -19.70 1.09
CA ARG A 103 -1.19 -20.53 0.84
C ARG A 103 -2.42 -20.09 1.67
N ARG A 104 -2.22 -19.60 2.91
CA ARG A 104 -3.32 -19.08 3.74
C ARG A 104 -3.86 -17.77 3.15
N TRP A 105 -2.98 -16.88 2.75
CA TRP A 105 -3.35 -15.61 2.12
C TRP A 105 -4.11 -15.80 0.80
N LEU A 106 -3.67 -16.74 -0.04
CA LEU A 106 -4.36 -17.09 -1.29
C LEU A 106 -5.79 -17.65 -1.03
N LYS A 107 -6.00 -18.39 0.06
CA LYS A 107 -7.35 -18.89 0.41
C LYS A 107 -8.33 -17.78 0.78
N ILE A 108 -7.86 -16.72 1.43
CA ILE A 108 -8.70 -15.60 1.85
C ILE A 108 -8.74 -14.47 0.82
N ALA A 109 -7.94 -14.54 -0.24
CA ALA A 109 -7.85 -13.49 -1.26
C ALA A 109 -9.20 -13.19 -1.93
N GLY A 110 -9.92 -14.24 -2.35
CA GLY A 110 -11.25 -14.10 -2.96
C GLY A 110 -12.30 -13.51 -2.00
N PRO A 111 -12.55 -14.13 -0.83
CA PRO A 111 -13.44 -13.55 0.18
C PRO A 111 -13.04 -12.13 0.59
N GLY A 112 -11.73 -11.87 0.78
CA GLY A 112 -11.22 -10.53 1.11
C GLY A 112 -11.49 -9.49 0.02
N LEU A 113 -11.37 -9.87 -1.25
CA LEU A 113 -11.75 -9.01 -2.37
C LEU A 113 -13.24 -8.64 -2.33
N TRP A 114 -14.13 -9.62 -2.11
CA TRP A 114 -15.56 -9.35 -2.05
C TRP A 114 -15.96 -8.49 -0.84
N ILE A 115 -15.41 -8.77 0.34
CA ILE A 115 -15.60 -7.93 1.52
C ILE A 115 -15.10 -6.51 1.25
N GLY A 116 -13.92 -6.37 0.63
CA GLY A 116 -13.39 -5.07 0.23
C GLY A 116 -14.29 -4.33 -0.76
N CYS A 117 -14.84 -5.02 -1.76
CA CYS A 117 -15.81 -4.44 -2.69
C CYS A 117 -17.05 -3.93 -1.96
N LEU A 118 -17.58 -4.72 -1.00
CA LEU A 118 -18.73 -4.30 -0.18
C LEU A 118 -18.39 -3.08 0.68
N MET A 119 -17.20 -3.03 1.28
CA MET A 119 -16.75 -1.86 2.04
C MET A 119 -16.60 -0.62 1.15
N VAL A 120 -16.05 -0.78 -0.07
CA VAL A 120 -15.95 0.31 -1.05
C VAL A 120 -17.36 0.76 -1.49
N ALA A 121 -18.29 -0.15 -1.71
CA ALA A 121 -19.68 0.20 -2.01
C ALA A 121 -20.36 0.92 -0.82
N ALA A 122 -20.11 0.47 0.40
CA ALA A 122 -20.66 1.10 1.61
C ALA A 122 -20.21 2.57 1.77
N THR A 123 -18.99 2.93 1.35
CA THR A 123 -18.57 4.35 1.39
C THR A 123 -19.36 5.27 0.47
N LEU A 124 -19.99 4.74 -0.59
CA LEU A 124 -20.84 5.55 -1.47
C LEU A 124 -22.15 5.97 -0.79
N VAL A 125 -22.58 5.22 0.23
CA VAL A 125 -23.86 5.45 0.94
C VAL A 125 -23.58 6.10 2.32
N MET A 126 -22.58 5.61 3.05
CA MET A 126 -22.31 5.96 4.44
C MET A 126 -20.97 6.72 4.61
N GLY A 127 -20.23 6.98 3.53
CA GLY A 127 -18.92 7.60 3.60
C GLY A 127 -18.99 9.08 3.97
N THR A 128 -18.00 9.52 4.75
CA THR A 128 -17.80 10.95 5.01
C THR A 128 -17.20 11.62 3.78
N THR A 129 -17.80 12.75 3.37
CA THR A 129 -17.30 13.55 2.25
C THR A 129 -16.15 14.43 2.74
N VAL A 130 -14.97 14.20 2.18
CA VAL A 130 -13.80 15.06 2.37
C VAL A 130 -13.38 15.57 0.99
N ASN A 131 -13.29 16.89 0.83
CA ASN A 131 -12.95 17.52 -0.45
C ASN A 131 -13.85 17.05 -1.61
N GLY A 132 -15.16 16.94 -1.38
CA GLY A 132 -16.13 16.56 -2.40
C GLY A 132 -16.15 15.06 -2.79
N ALA A 133 -15.44 14.18 -2.06
CA ALA A 133 -15.43 12.76 -2.33
C ALA A 133 -15.67 11.91 -1.07
N SER A 134 -16.60 10.95 -1.17
CA SER A 134 -16.93 10.02 -0.08
C SER A 134 -16.04 8.78 -0.17
N ARG A 135 -14.86 8.82 0.45
CA ARG A 135 -13.82 7.78 0.34
C ARG A 135 -13.52 7.08 1.67
N TRP A 136 -13.97 7.66 2.78
CA TRP A 136 -13.59 7.24 4.12
C TRP A 136 -14.77 6.69 4.90
N LEU A 137 -14.54 5.60 5.64
CA LEU A 137 -15.44 5.11 6.67
C LEU A 137 -14.88 5.53 8.04
N VAL A 138 -15.69 6.20 8.82
CA VAL A 138 -15.34 6.59 10.20
C VAL A 138 -15.93 5.56 11.15
N ILE A 139 -15.06 4.86 11.88
CA ILE A 139 -15.44 3.86 12.89
C ILE A 139 -14.83 4.31 14.22
N GLY A 140 -15.62 5.03 15.01
CA GLY A 140 -15.12 5.67 16.23
C GLY A 140 -14.01 6.69 15.92
N PRO A 141 -12.82 6.60 16.56
CA PRO A 141 -11.72 7.53 16.33
C PRO A 141 -10.88 7.19 15.09
N ILE A 142 -11.19 6.10 14.40
CA ILE A 142 -10.39 5.58 13.28
C ILE A 142 -11.09 5.88 11.96
N GLN A 143 -10.34 6.49 11.04
CA GLN A 143 -10.76 6.67 9.65
C GLN A 143 -10.10 5.59 8.80
N ILE A 144 -10.91 4.81 8.09
CA ILE A 144 -10.45 3.74 7.21
C ILE A 144 -10.84 4.07 5.78
N GLN A 145 -9.88 3.93 4.87
CA GLN A 145 -10.13 4.00 3.44
C GLN A 145 -10.17 2.58 2.86
N PRO A 146 -11.36 2.03 2.54
CA PRO A 146 -11.47 0.64 2.09
C PRO A 146 -10.71 0.34 0.79
N SER A 147 -10.59 1.32 -0.10
CA SER A 147 -9.82 1.18 -1.35
C SER A 147 -8.32 0.97 -1.13
N GLU A 148 -7.77 1.31 0.05
CA GLU A 148 -6.39 1.00 0.43
C GLU A 148 -6.27 -0.44 0.95
N LEU A 149 -7.22 -0.86 1.79
CA LEU A 149 -7.22 -2.20 2.39
C LEU A 149 -7.45 -3.32 1.39
N ILE A 150 -8.18 -3.05 0.29
CA ILE A 150 -8.49 -4.07 -0.71
C ILE A 150 -7.30 -4.41 -1.63
N LYS A 151 -6.32 -3.50 -1.80
CA LYS A 151 -5.20 -3.68 -2.74
C LYS A 151 -4.43 -5.00 -2.56
N PRO A 152 -4.06 -5.43 -1.35
CA PRO A 152 -3.39 -6.72 -1.16
C PRO A 152 -4.23 -7.91 -1.65
N PHE A 153 -5.54 -7.87 -1.44
CA PHE A 153 -6.45 -8.93 -1.89
C PHE A 153 -6.61 -8.93 -3.41
N VAL A 154 -6.63 -7.75 -4.03
CA VAL A 154 -6.61 -7.61 -5.51
C VAL A 154 -5.35 -8.25 -6.08
N VAL A 155 -4.17 -7.93 -5.54
CA VAL A 155 -2.89 -8.48 -6.00
C VAL A 155 -2.85 -10.00 -5.83
N LEU A 156 -3.23 -10.50 -4.66
CA LEU A 156 -3.23 -11.94 -4.41
C LEU A 156 -4.21 -12.70 -5.31
N GLN A 157 -5.40 -12.16 -5.51
CA GLN A 157 -6.43 -12.80 -6.35
C GLN A 157 -6.08 -12.71 -7.84
N ALA A 158 -5.52 -11.59 -8.30
CA ALA A 158 -5.02 -11.44 -9.66
C ALA A 158 -3.85 -12.39 -9.93
N ALA A 159 -2.90 -12.52 -8.98
CA ALA A 159 -1.80 -13.48 -9.09
C ALA A 159 -2.33 -14.93 -9.22
N ASN A 160 -3.30 -15.30 -8.37
CA ASN A 160 -3.91 -16.62 -8.42
C ASN A 160 -4.65 -16.88 -9.74
N LEU A 161 -5.41 -15.89 -10.22
CA LEU A 161 -6.13 -15.98 -11.48
C LEU A 161 -5.20 -16.16 -12.67
N PHE A 162 -4.20 -15.27 -12.80
CA PHE A 162 -3.32 -15.25 -13.97
C PHE A 162 -2.28 -16.38 -13.97
N ALA A 163 -1.79 -16.84 -12.81
CA ALA A 163 -0.92 -18.00 -12.70
C ALA A 163 -1.60 -19.29 -13.23
N HIS A 164 -2.91 -19.39 -13.09
CA HIS A 164 -3.67 -20.55 -13.55
C HIS A 164 -4.53 -20.25 -14.78
N TRP A 165 -4.25 -19.17 -15.53
CA TRP A 165 -5.09 -18.68 -16.63
C TRP A 165 -5.50 -19.73 -17.63
N LYS A 166 -4.57 -20.59 -18.07
CA LYS A 166 -4.86 -21.66 -19.04
C LYS A 166 -5.71 -22.80 -18.48
N ARG A 167 -5.68 -22.99 -17.14
CA ARG A 167 -6.40 -24.09 -16.45
C ARG A 167 -7.77 -23.69 -15.94
N ASN A 168 -7.97 -22.41 -15.67
CA ASN A 168 -9.23 -21.90 -15.15
C ASN A 168 -10.33 -22.00 -16.21
N ALA A 169 -11.52 -22.43 -15.79
CA ALA A 169 -12.71 -22.43 -16.61
C ALA A 169 -13.16 -21.01 -16.94
N LEU A 170 -13.97 -20.83 -17.99
CA LEU A 170 -14.37 -19.52 -18.46
C LEU A 170 -15.23 -18.77 -17.43
N ASP A 171 -16.09 -19.47 -16.72
CA ASP A 171 -16.93 -18.94 -15.63
C ASP A 171 -16.09 -18.33 -14.50
N GLN A 172 -15.01 -18.99 -14.10
CA GLN A 172 -14.06 -18.48 -13.09
C GLN A 172 -13.33 -17.22 -13.58
N LYS A 173 -12.89 -17.22 -14.84
CA LYS A 173 -12.24 -16.04 -15.42
C LYS A 173 -13.20 -14.85 -15.44
N LEU A 174 -14.41 -15.07 -15.91
CA LEU A 174 -15.46 -14.04 -15.98
C LEU A 174 -15.82 -13.52 -14.57
N LEU A 175 -15.96 -14.42 -13.59
CA LEU A 175 -16.25 -14.04 -12.20
C LEU A 175 -15.18 -13.08 -11.65
N TRP A 176 -13.90 -13.41 -11.78
CA TRP A 176 -12.85 -12.57 -11.21
C TRP A 176 -12.58 -11.30 -12.03
N LEU A 177 -12.62 -11.38 -13.33
CA LEU A 177 -12.49 -10.17 -14.17
C LEU A 177 -13.65 -9.19 -13.95
N SER A 178 -14.90 -9.68 -13.83
CA SER A 178 -16.04 -8.83 -13.49
C SER A 178 -15.93 -8.25 -12.09
N SER A 179 -15.40 -9.01 -11.11
CA SER A 179 -15.15 -8.49 -9.76
C SER A 179 -14.15 -7.34 -9.77
N PHE A 180 -13.05 -7.46 -10.53
CA PHE A 180 -12.08 -6.38 -10.70
C PHE A 180 -12.68 -5.17 -11.42
N ALA A 181 -13.46 -5.40 -12.46
CA ALA A 181 -14.15 -4.32 -13.18
C ALA A 181 -15.14 -3.58 -12.27
N ILE A 182 -15.97 -4.32 -11.50
CA ILE A 182 -16.89 -3.73 -10.52
C ILE A 182 -16.13 -2.90 -9.50
N LEU A 183 -15.02 -3.40 -8.96
CA LEU A 183 -14.20 -2.65 -8.00
C LEU A 183 -13.70 -1.34 -8.59
N VAL A 184 -13.13 -1.37 -9.80
CA VAL A 184 -12.62 -0.16 -10.48
C VAL A 184 -13.75 0.84 -10.71
N LEU A 185 -14.92 0.37 -11.16
CA LEU A 185 -16.09 1.23 -11.36
C LEU A 185 -16.63 1.84 -10.05
N LEU A 186 -16.65 1.08 -8.96
CA LEU A 186 -17.02 1.60 -7.64
C LEU A 186 -16.06 2.71 -7.18
N ILE A 187 -14.76 2.52 -7.38
CA ILE A 187 -13.74 3.53 -7.02
C ILE A 187 -13.84 4.77 -7.92
N LEU A 188 -14.14 4.60 -9.20
CA LEU A 188 -14.39 5.74 -10.10
C LEU A 188 -15.63 6.55 -9.68
N LYS A 189 -16.67 5.88 -9.16
CA LYS A 189 -17.84 6.56 -8.58
C LYS A 189 -17.52 7.38 -7.31
N GLN A 190 -16.41 7.08 -6.62
CA GLN A 190 -15.91 7.87 -5.48
C GLN A 190 -15.08 9.09 -5.91
N PRO A 191 -15.12 9.60 -7.11
CA PRO A 191 -14.17 10.43 -7.89
C PRO A 191 -12.68 10.18 -7.52
N ASN A 192 -12.26 8.90 -7.43
CA ASN A 192 -10.90 8.54 -7.06
C ASN A 192 -10.15 7.90 -8.23
N LEU A 193 -9.88 8.71 -9.26
CA LEU A 193 -9.21 8.27 -10.48
C LEU A 193 -7.82 7.69 -10.21
N SER A 194 -7.05 8.30 -9.30
CA SER A 194 -5.68 7.86 -8.98
C SER A 194 -5.65 6.42 -8.46
N THR A 195 -6.52 6.08 -7.50
CA THR A 195 -6.60 4.72 -6.94
C THR A 195 -7.17 3.73 -7.96
N ALA A 196 -8.17 4.14 -8.75
CA ALA A 196 -8.73 3.30 -9.82
C ALA A 196 -7.65 2.96 -10.87
N SER A 197 -6.89 3.96 -11.31
CA SER A 197 -5.79 3.79 -12.27
C SER A 197 -4.67 2.92 -11.71
N LEU A 198 -4.29 3.10 -10.44
CA LEU A 198 -3.28 2.28 -9.78
C LEU A 198 -3.70 0.80 -9.73
N ILE A 199 -4.93 0.52 -9.31
CA ILE A 199 -5.46 -0.86 -9.25
C ILE A 199 -5.56 -1.45 -10.65
N GLY A 200 -6.06 -0.70 -11.63
CA GLY A 200 -6.14 -1.13 -13.02
C GLY A 200 -4.76 -1.46 -13.59
N LEU A 201 -3.77 -0.59 -13.34
CA LEU A 201 -2.38 -0.80 -13.76
C LEU A 201 -1.75 -2.03 -13.09
N LEU A 202 -1.97 -2.23 -11.79
CA LEU A 202 -1.47 -3.42 -11.08
C LEU A 202 -2.02 -4.70 -11.69
N ILE A 203 -3.33 -4.78 -11.93
CA ILE A 203 -3.96 -5.95 -12.55
C ILE A 203 -3.41 -6.16 -13.97
N TRP A 204 -3.24 -5.09 -14.73
CA TRP A 204 -2.72 -5.12 -16.09
C TRP A 204 -1.27 -5.60 -16.14
N LEU A 205 -0.39 -5.09 -15.28
CA LEU A 205 1.01 -5.51 -15.18
C LEU A 205 1.13 -6.99 -14.78
N MET A 206 0.24 -7.47 -13.91
CA MET A 206 0.20 -8.89 -13.53
C MET A 206 -0.25 -9.77 -14.68
N ALA A 207 -1.24 -9.34 -15.46
CA ALA A 207 -1.69 -10.03 -16.67
C ALA A 207 -0.57 -10.06 -17.74
N PHE A 208 0.15 -8.96 -17.90
CA PHE A 208 1.30 -8.86 -18.79
C PHE A 208 2.42 -9.83 -18.37
N SER A 209 2.78 -9.82 -17.08
CA SER A 209 3.81 -10.70 -16.51
C SER A 209 3.44 -12.20 -16.62
N ALA A 210 2.15 -12.51 -16.63
CA ALA A 210 1.65 -13.87 -16.82
C ALA A 210 1.64 -14.33 -18.30
N GLY A 211 2.03 -13.46 -19.23
CA GLY A 211 2.12 -13.77 -20.65
C GLY A 211 0.77 -13.86 -21.36
N LEU A 212 -0.20 -13.04 -20.97
CA LEU A 212 -1.47 -12.93 -21.71
C LEU A 212 -1.23 -12.34 -23.11
N PRO A 213 -2.09 -12.66 -24.10
CA PRO A 213 -1.95 -12.16 -25.47
C PRO A 213 -1.91 -10.62 -25.53
N LEU A 214 -0.91 -10.07 -26.19
CA LEU A 214 -0.71 -8.62 -26.31
C LEU A 214 -1.93 -7.87 -26.87
N LEU A 215 -2.67 -8.50 -27.78
CA LEU A 215 -3.90 -7.90 -28.34
C LEU A 215 -4.97 -7.66 -27.25
N GLN A 216 -5.14 -8.61 -26.33
CA GLN A 216 -6.07 -8.45 -25.19
C GLN A 216 -5.58 -7.38 -24.23
N LEU A 217 -4.27 -7.35 -23.96
CA LEU A 217 -3.66 -6.34 -23.10
C LEU A 217 -3.78 -4.94 -23.69
N PHE A 218 -3.56 -4.80 -24.99
CA PHE A 218 -3.75 -3.51 -25.68
C PHE A 218 -5.20 -3.06 -25.66
N GLY A 219 -6.14 -3.98 -25.92
CA GLY A 219 -7.56 -3.69 -25.85
C GLY A 219 -8.02 -3.24 -24.47
N THR A 220 -7.55 -3.90 -23.40
CA THR A 220 -7.86 -3.51 -22.00
C THR A 220 -7.19 -2.20 -21.61
N ALA A 221 -5.96 -1.92 -22.06
CA ALA A 221 -5.29 -0.64 -21.83
C ALA A 221 -6.03 0.51 -22.52
N LEU A 222 -6.48 0.30 -23.76
CA LEU A 222 -7.27 1.29 -24.51
C LEU A 222 -8.60 1.56 -23.80
N ALA A 223 -9.34 0.51 -23.43
CA ALA A 223 -10.59 0.64 -22.68
C ALA A 223 -10.40 1.37 -21.34
N GLY A 224 -9.36 1.03 -20.58
CA GLY A 224 -9.01 1.72 -19.34
C GLY A 224 -8.66 3.20 -19.55
N GLY A 225 -7.90 3.52 -20.60
CA GLY A 225 -7.60 4.89 -21.00
C GLY A 225 -8.85 5.69 -21.36
N MET A 226 -9.75 5.11 -22.13
CA MET A 226 -11.04 5.73 -22.48
C MET A 226 -11.90 6.00 -21.24
N LEU A 227 -11.98 5.05 -20.30
CA LEU A 227 -12.69 5.24 -19.04
C LEU A 227 -12.05 6.37 -18.19
N GLY A 228 -10.73 6.44 -18.15
CA GLY A 228 -10.00 7.51 -17.46
C GLY A 228 -10.30 8.89 -18.06
N ILE A 229 -10.20 9.02 -19.39
CA ILE A 229 -10.52 10.25 -20.10
C ILE A 229 -11.98 10.65 -19.87
N SER A 230 -12.91 9.72 -20.02
CA SER A 230 -14.34 9.97 -19.76
C SER A 230 -14.59 10.44 -18.33
N SER A 231 -13.91 9.84 -17.33
CA SER A 231 -13.99 10.26 -15.94
C SER A 231 -13.53 11.71 -15.74
N ILE A 232 -12.43 12.10 -16.36
CA ILE A 232 -11.90 13.48 -16.31
C ILE A 232 -12.88 14.48 -16.96
N LEU A 233 -13.46 14.11 -18.10
CA LEU A 233 -14.39 14.98 -18.81
C LEU A 233 -15.70 15.20 -18.04
N ILE A 234 -16.20 14.16 -17.36
CA ILE A 234 -17.46 14.20 -16.61
C ILE A 234 -17.30 14.90 -15.26
N ASN A 235 -16.18 14.63 -14.54
CA ASN A 235 -15.97 15.12 -13.19
C ASN A 235 -15.17 16.43 -13.19
N GLU A 236 -15.80 17.54 -12.83
CA GLU A 236 -15.19 18.85 -12.77
C GLU A 236 -13.97 18.89 -11.84
N TYR A 237 -14.06 18.28 -10.65
CA TYR A 237 -12.93 18.18 -9.71
C TYR A 237 -11.69 17.54 -10.33
N GLN A 238 -11.85 16.46 -11.12
CA GLN A 238 -10.72 15.81 -11.80
C GLN A 238 -10.16 16.67 -12.93
N ARG A 239 -11.04 17.32 -13.69
CA ARG A 239 -10.66 18.22 -14.78
C ARG A 239 -9.85 19.40 -14.27
N ILE A 240 -10.30 20.06 -13.22
CA ILE A 240 -9.60 21.18 -12.59
C ILE A 240 -8.19 20.74 -12.15
N ARG A 241 -8.06 19.57 -11.49
CA ARG A 241 -6.74 19.06 -11.06
C ARG A 241 -5.79 18.82 -12.23
N VAL A 242 -6.27 18.31 -13.36
CA VAL A 242 -5.44 18.12 -14.56
C VAL A 242 -5.01 19.45 -15.16
N ILE A 243 -5.92 20.41 -15.25
CA ILE A 243 -5.62 21.77 -15.78
C ILE A 243 -4.61 22.47 -14.88
N SER A 244 -4.83 22.46 -13.57
CA SER A 244 -3.93 23.10 -12.60
C SER A 244 -2.56 22.45 -12.55
N PHE A 245 -2.47 21.12 -12.82
CA PHE A 245 -1.19 20.43 -12.94
C PHE A 245 -0.43 20.86 -14.21
N LEU A 246 -1.13 21.01 -15.34
CA LEU A 246 -0.50 21.38 -16.61
C LEU A 246 -0.07 22.87 -16.65
N ASN A 247 -0.88 23.73 -16.06
CA ASN A 247 -0.58 25.17 -15.95
C ASN A 247 -1.10 25.77 -14.63
N PRO A 248 -0.34 25.66 -13.54
CA PRO A 248 -0.76 26.16 -12.24
C PRO A 248 -0.83 27.68 -12.19
N TRP A 249 -0.14 28.37 -13.09
CA TRP A 249 -0.10 29.82 -13.16
C TRP A 249 -1.39 30.46 -13.70
N ASN A 250 -2.33 29.67 -14.22
CA ASN A 250 -3.63 30.20 -14.65
C ASN A 250 -4.50 30.69 -13.46
N ASP A 251 -4.34 30.04 -12.29
CA ASP A 251 -5.00 30.44 -11.05
C ASP A 251 -4.03 30.34 -9.87
N PRO A 252 -3.11 31.31 -9.72
CA PRO A 252 -2.04 31.22 -8.72
C PRO A 252 -2.50 31.31 -7.27
N GLN A 253 -3.70 31.84 -7.00
CA GLN A 253 -4.25 32.00 -5.65
C GLN A 253 -5.34 30.98 -5.30
N GLY A 254 -5.84 30.24 -6.30
CA GLY A 254 -6.84 29.19 -6.13
C GLY A 254 -6.22 27.80 -6.34
N ASP A 255 -6.69 27.09 -7.37
CA ASP A 255 -6.36 25.68 -7.60
C ASP A 255 -4.87 25.42 -7.90
N GLY A 256 -4.14 26.41 -8.43
CA GLY A 256 -2.69 26.34 -8.69
C GLY A 256 -1.82 26.63 -7.48
N TYR A 257 -2.37 27.25 -6.42
CA TYR A 257 -1.60 27.77 -5.28
C TYR A 257 -0.67 26.72 -4.63
N GLN A 258 -1.22 25.56 -4.30
CA GLN A 258 -0.46 24.50 -3.63
C GLN A 258 0.75 24.03 -4.47
N LEU A 259 0.54 23.86 -5.78
CA LEU A 259 1.61 23.39 -6.67
C LEU A 259 2.67 24.49 -6.84
N ILE A 260 2.29 25.73 -6.98
CA ILE A 260 3.23 26.87 -7.07
C ILE A 260 4.06 26.97 -5.80
N GLN A 261 3.45 26.92 -4.61
CA GLN A 261 4.20 26.98 -3.36
C GLN A 261 5.14 25.79 -3.19
N SER A 262 4.74 24.60 -3.65
CA SER A 262 5.63 23.44 -3.64
C SER A 262 6.83 23.57 -4.59
N LEU A 263 6.62 24.15 -5.77
CA LEU A 263 7.70 24.45 -6.72
C LEU A 263 8.66 25.52 -6.19
N LEU A 264 8.12 26.54 -5.52
CA LEU A 264 8.93 27.56 -4.86
C LEU A 264 9.77 26.95 -3.72
N ALA A 265 9.20 26.07 -2.90
CA ALA A 265 9.93 25.33 -1.86
C ALA A 265 11.11 24.57 -2.45
N ILE A 266 10.86 23.74 -3.48
CA ILE A 266 11.90 22.96 -4.15
C ILE A 266 12.96 23.87 -4.78
N GLY A 267 12.54 24.96 -5.40
CA GLY A 267 13.45 25.94 -6.03
C GLY A 267 14.31 26.68 -5.01
N SER A 268 13.76 27.02 -3.85
CA SER A 268 14.51 27.73 -2.80
C SER A 268 15.55 26.87 -2.09
N GLY A 269 15.33 25.52 -2.05
CA GLY A 269 16.30 24.58 -1.49
C GLY A 269 17.62 24.49 -2.26
N GLY A 270 17.56 24.69 -3.59
CA GLY A 270 18.76 24.59 -4.45
C GLY A 270 19.35 23.16 -4.43
N ILE A 271 20.68 23.06 -4.44
CA ILE A 271 21.39 21.76 -4.46
C ILE A 271 21.72 21.25 -3.04
N PHE A 272 21.88 22.16 -2.08
CA PHE A 272 22.35 21.83 -0.73
C PHE A 272 21.32 22.04 0.37
N GLY A 273 20.11 22.44 0.01
CA GLY A 273 19.06 22.80 0.96
C GLY A 273 19.35 24.06 1.77
N GLN A 274 18.33 24.56 2.46
CA GLN A 274 18.43 25.70 3.37
C GLN A 274 18.93 25.32 4.77
N GLY A 275 18.91 24.02 5.07
CA GLY A 275 19.24 23.44 6.38
C GLY A 275 18.00 22.88 7.09
N PHE A 276 18.23 21.83 7.89
CA PHE A 276 17.17 21.14 8.63
C PHE A 276 16.42 22.11 9.56
N GLY A 277 15.10 22.12 9.46
CA GLY A 277 14.26 22.98 10.25
C GLY A 277 14.11 24.42 9.72
N LEU A 278 14.77 24.79 8.61
CA LEU A 278 14.81 26.17 8.11
C LEU A 278 13.91 26.43 6.90
N SER A 279 13.07 25.47 6.48
CA SER A 279 12.08 25.71 5.44
C SER A 279 11.18 26.91 5.82
N THR A 280 11.05 27.86 4.92
CA THR A 280 10.14 29.01 5.08
C THR A 280 8.73 28.64 4.66
N GLN A 281 8.59 27.76 3.66
CA GLN A 281 7.30 27.35 3.12
C GLN A 281 6.44 26.55 4.11
N LYS A 282 7.07 25.85 5.07
CA LYS A 282 6.35 25.15 6.14
C LYS A 282 5.70 26.08 7.16
N LEU A 283 5.99 27.39 7.15
CA LEU A 283 5.40 28.38 8.03
C LEU A 283 4.03 28.88 7.51
N GLN A 284 3.17 27.98 7.03
CA GLN A 284 1.81 28.19 6.50
C GLN A 284 1.69 28.75 5.08
N TYR A 285 2.79 28.90 4.34
CA TYR A 285 2.70 29.25 2.92
C TYR A 285 2.29 28.01 2.08
N LEU A 286 2.73 26.81 2.46
CA LEU A 286 2.41 25.56 1.77
C LEU A 286 1.29 24.82 2.52
N PRO A 287 0.07 24.71 1.96
CA PRO A 287 -1.00 23.92 2.55
C PRO A 287 -0.66 22.43 2.58
N ILE A 288 -1.16 21.71 3.62
CA ILE A 288 -1.01 20.24 3.74
C ILE A 288 0.45 19.77 3.67
N GLN A 289 1.36 20.59 4.16
CA GLN A 289 2.82 20.39 4.12
C GLN A 289 3.32 19.13 4.84
N SER A 290 2.56 18.62 5.82
CA SER A 290 2.93 17.43 6.60
C SER A 290 2.53 16.11 5.95
N THR A 291 1.80 16.13 4.82
CA THR A 291 1.32 14.95 4.12
C THR A 291 1.60 15.03 2.62
N ASP A 292 0.74 15.69 1.83
CA ASP A 292 0.79 15.67 0.36
C ASP A 292 2.03 16.35 -0.20
N PHE A 293 2.50 17.41 0.47
CA PHE A 293 3.66 18.20 0.03
C PHE A 293 4.88 18.10 0.95
N ILE A 294 4.96 17.03 1.76
CA ILE A 294 6.09 16.81 2.66
C ILE A 294 7.44 16.74 1.92
N PHE A 295 7.45 16.23 0.68
CA PHE A 295 8.64 16.19 -0.15
C PHE A 295 9.14 17.60 -0.53
N ALA A 296 8.25 18.57 -0.73
CA ALA A 296 8.65 19.94 -1.02
C ALA A 296 9.38 20.57 0.18
N VAL A 297 8.90 20.32 1.40
CA VAL A 297 9.60 20.73 2.63
C VAL A 297 10.95 20.03 2.76
N TYR A 298 11.00 18.72 2.47
CA TYR A 298 12.27 17.98 2.47
C TYR A 298 13.26 18.57 1.47
N ALA A 299 12.84 18.84 0.23
CA ALA A 299 13.71 19.40 -0.80
C ALA A 299 14.13 20.85 -0.53
N GLU A 300 13.36 21.61 0.26
CA GLU A 300 13.76 22.95 0.71
C GLU A 300 14.83 22.87 1.80
N GLU A 301 14.76 21.86 2.70
CA GLU A 301 15.67 21.73 3.82
C GLU A 301 16.98 21.00 3.50
N PHE A 302 16.98 20.07 2.54
CA PHE A 302 18.10 19.18 2.18
C PHE A 302 18.51 19.31 0.71
#